data_6157ddbbb6fbb70053e9d6c5adc891d9
#
_entry.id   6157ddbbb6fbb70053e9d6c5adc891d9
#
_cell.length_a   1.000
_cell.length_b   1.000
_cell.length_c   1.000
_cell.angle_alpha   90.00
_cell.angle_beta   90.00
_cell.angle_gamma   90.00
#
_symmetry.space_group_name_H-M   'P 1'
#
loop_
_entity.id
_entity.type
_entity.pdbx_description
1 polymer ?
#
loop_
_entity_poly.entity_id
_entity_poly.type
_entity_poly.pdbx_seq_one_letter_code
_entity_poly.pdbx_strand_id
1 'polypeptide(L)'
;MIVADKTRILILGGGFGGLYAALQFEKLRDPRFEVTVVNRENFFLFTPMLHEIAASDLDLTNIVNPVRKMIHRVNFFCGDVDKIDIESKQVVVSHGFDRHSHTLEYDHLVLALGSVTNFFNLSGVAERAVSRSAMQSNCAIA
;
A
#
# COMPACT_ATOMS: atom_id res chain seq x y z
N MET A 1 6.30 -28.58 22.09
CA MET A 1 6.82 -27.27 21.63
C MET A 1 5.60 -26.36 21.50
N ILE A 2 5.40 -25.45 22.45
CA ILE A 2 4.29 -24.50 22.42
C ILE A 2 4.66 -23.50 21.33
N VAL A 3 3.95 -23.51 20.20
CA VAL A 3 4.04 -22.46 19.20
C VAL A 3 3.48 -21.21 19.87
N ALA A 4 4.33 -20.29 20.28
CA ALA A 4 3.89 -19.03 20.82
C ALA A 4 3.03 -18.35 19.74
N ASP A 5 1.82 -17.98 20.12
CA ASP A 5 0.88 -17.27 19.25
C ASP A 5 1.54 -15.96 18.82
N LYS A 6 1.73 -15.78 17.51
CA LYS A 6 2.39 -14.59 16.98
C LYS A 6 1.42 -13.41 16.98
N THR A 7 1.90 -12.26 17.41
CA THR A 7 1.14 -11.02 17.30
C THR A 7 1.05 -10.62 15.81
N ARG A 8 -0.17 -10.59 15.28
CA ARG A 8 -0.45 -10.25 13.88
C ARG A 8 -0.58 -8.75 13.71
N ILE A 9 0.30 -8.18 12.90
CA ILE A 9 0.31 -6.75 12.58
C ILE A 9 -0.08 -6.60 11.12
N LEU A 10 -1.20 -5.91 10.88
CA LEU A 10 -1.70 -5.65 9.54
C LEU A 10 -1.47 -4.17 9.19
N ILE A 11 -0.80 -3.92 8.08
CA ILE A 11 -0.49 -2.58 7.57
C ILE A 11 -1.28 -2.40 6.27
N LEU A 12 -2.20 -1.42 6.26
CA LEU A 12 -3.00 -1.09 5.08
C LEU A 12 -2.39 0.11 4.36
N GLY A 13 -1.92 -0.13 3.14
CA GLY A 13 -1.27 0.85 2.28
C GLY A 13 0.24 0.66 2.19
N GLY A 14 0.76 0.57 0.97
CA GLY A 14 2.18 0.40 0.64
C GLY A 14 2.86 1.72 0.20
N GLY A 15 2.31 2.87 0.57
CA GLY A 15 2.94 4.17 0.38
C GLY A 15 4.05 4.44 1.40
N PHE A 16 4.44 5.71 1.54
CA PHE A 16 5.52 6.09 2.45
C PHE A 16 5.30 5.60 3.89
N GLY A 17 4.12 5.87 4.48
CA GLY A 17 3.84 5.50 5.86
C GLY A 17 3.87 4.00 6.09
N GLY A 18 3.15 3.24 5.26
CA GLY A 18 3.04 1.78 5.42
C GLY A 18 4.32 1.05 5.10
N LEU A 19 5.01 1.41 4.00
CA LEU A 19 6.27 0.78 3.63
C LEU A 19 7.37 1.05 4.67
N TYR A 20 7.47 2.29 5.18
CA TYR A 20 8.46 2.60 6.22
C TYR A 20 8.14 1.90 7.55
N ALA A 21 6.87 1.75 7.92
CA ALA A 21 6.48 0.93 9.06
C ALA A 21 6.92 -0.53 8.85
N ALA A 22 6.63 -1.11 7.68
CA ALA A 22 7.05 -2.47 7.33
C ALA A 22 8.57 -2.65 7.40
N LEU A 23 9.34 -1.69 6.89
CA LEU A 23 10.80 -1.72 6.94
C LEU A 23 11.36 -1.66 8.37
N GLN A 24 10.66 -1.02 9.32
CA GLN A 24 11.07 -1.06 10.72
C GLN A 24 10.90 -2.48 11.30
N PHE A 25 9.78 -3.15 11.02
CA PHE A 25 9.59 -4.55 11.42
C PHE A 25 10.60 -5.50 10.73
N GLU A 26 10.91 -5.25 9.47
CA GLU A 26 11.97 -5.98 8.74
C GLU A 26 13.33 -5.91 9.46
N LYS A 27 13.69 -4.71 9.98
CA LYS A 27 14.93 -4.47 10.73
C LYS A 27 14.89 -5.07 12.14
N LEU A 28 13.73 -5.02 12.79
CA LEU A 28 13.54 -5.52 14.16
C LEU A 28 13.80 -7.03 14.25
N ARG A 29 13.46 -7.79 13.21
CA ARG A 29 13.68 -9.24 13.09
C ARG A 29 13.14 -10.06 14.27
N ASP A 30 12.07 -9.56 14.90
CA ASP A 30 11.48 -10.21 16.07
C ASP A 30 10.50 -11.29 15.61
N PRO A 31 10.74 -12.58 15.93
CA PRO A 31 9.89 -13.68 15.52
C PRO A 31 8.49 -13.69 16.16
N ARG A 32 8.27 -12.87 17.18
CA ARG A 32 6.97 -12.73 17.84
C ARG A 32 5.95 -12.01 16.97
N PHE A 33 6.40 -11.26 15.97
CA PHE A 33 5.52 -10.52 15.08
C PHE A 33 5.36 -11.24 13.75
N GLU A 34 4.11 -11.32 13.30
CA GLU A 34 3.75 -11.66 11.93
C GLU A 34 3.17 -10.41 11.27
N VAL A 35 3.92 -9.84 10.34
CA VAL A 35 3.56 -8.57 9.71
C VAL A 35 3.11 -8.80 8.28
N THR A 36 1.96 -8.24 7.93
CA THR A 36 1.43 -8.28 6.56
C THR A 36 1.13 -6.87 6.09
N VAL A 37 1.61 -6.52 4.90
CA VAL A 37 1.27 -5.28 4.20
C VAL A 37 0.26 -5.60 3.11
N VAL A 38 -0.84 -4.86 3.08
CA VAL A 38 -1.83 -4.89 1.99
C VAL A 38 -1.70 -3.62 1.18
N ASN A 39 -1.53 -3.76 -0.12
CA ASN A 39 -1.52 -2.63 -1.03
C ASN A 39 -2.08 -3.05 -2.40
N ARG A 40 -2.75 -2.13 -3.07
CA ARG A 40 -3.30 -2.34 -4.41
C ARG A 40 -2.19 -2.60 -5.44
N GLU A 41 -1.13 -1.83 -5.37
CA GLU A 41 -0.01 -1.91 -6.29
C GLU A 41 1.12 -2.78 -5.72
N ASN A 42 1.79 -3.55 -6.58
CA ASN A 42 2.93 -4.38 -6.19
C ASN A 42 4.26 -3.63 -6.17
N PHE A 43 4.22 -2.32 -6.37
CA PHE A 43 5.39 -1.43 -6.39
C PHE A 43 5.20 -0.23 -5.46
N PHE A 44 6.32 0.33 -5.04
CA PHE A 44 6.40 1.61 -4.37
C PHE A 44 6.79 2.69 -5.37
N LEU A 45 6.01 3.75 -5.44
CA LEU A 45 6.27 4.91 -6.28
C LEU A 45 6.79 6.08 -5.44
N PHE A 46 7.98 6.56 -5.77
CA PHE A 46 8.56 7.73 -5.11
C PHE A 46 7.91 9.03 -5.65
N THR A 47 6.71 9.31 -5.17
CA THR A 47 5.85 10.40 -5.65
C THR A 47 6.46 11.81 -5.61
N PRO A 48 7.43 12.15 -4.72
CA PRO A 48 8.07 13.47 -4.75
C PRO A 48 8.76 13.82 -6.07
N MET A 49 9.18 12.81 -6.85
CA MET A 49 9.88 13.03 -8.13
C MET A 49 8.98 12.92 -9.37
N LEU A 50 7.66 12.86 -9.19
CA LEU A 50 6.73 12.79 -10.34
C LEU A 50 6.79 14.04 -11.23
N HIS A 51 7.12 15.19 -10.70
CA HIS A 51 7.26 16.41 -11.48
C HIS A 51 8.47 16.35 -12.44
N GLU A 52 9.55 15.66 -12.07
CA GLU A 52 10.72 15.46 -12.95
C GLU A 52 10.43 14.46 -14.06
N ILE A 53 9.59 13.45 -13.77
CA ILE A 53 9.05 12.57 -14.82
C ILE A 53 8.20 13.37 -15.82
N ALA A 54 7.33 14.25 -15.31
CA ALA A 54 6.48 15.09 -16.15
C ALA A 54 7.29 16.07 -17.02
N ALA A 55 8.45 16.53 -16.52
CA ALA A 55 9.40 17.36 -17.25
C ALA A 55 10.29 16.55 -18.22
N SER A 56 10.19 15.21 -18.22
CA SER A 56 11.06 14.29 -18.99
C SER A 56 12.54 14.33 -18.58
N ASP A 57 12.83 14.79 -17.36
CA ASP A 57 14.19 14.80 -16.81
C ASP A 57 14.60 13.45 -16.25
N LEU A 58 13.62 12.65 -15.80
CA LEU A 58 13.82 11.30 -15.27
C LEU A 58 12.93 10.27 -15.95
N ASP A 59 13.46 9.05 -16.10
CA ASP A 59 12.67 7.89 -16.51
C ASP A 59 11.84 7.36 -15.32
N LEU A 60 10.62 6.90 -15.62
CA LEU A 60 9.71 6.35 -14.63
C LEU A 60 10.33 5.18 -13.84
N THR A 61 11.13 4.36 -14.48
CA THR A 61 11.81 3.22 -13.85
C THR A 61 12.72 3.62 -12.69
N ASN A 62 13.19 4.88 -12.65
CA ASN A 62 14.05 5.38 -11.58
C ASN A 62 13.31 5.61 -10.26
N ILE A 63 12.00 5.82 -10.31
CA ILE A 63 11.18 6.13 -9.12
C ILE A 63 10.21 5.01 -8.72
N VAL A 64 10.17 3.91 -9.48
CA VAL A 64 9.34 2.74 -9.21
C VAL A 64 10.18 1.61 -8.64
N ASN A 65 9.83 1.13 -7.47
CA ASN A 65 10.53 0.04 -6.79
C ASN A 65 9.56 -1.09 -6.45
N PRO A 66 9.78 -2.33 -6.93
CA PRO A 66 8.95 -3.45 -6.55
C PRO A 66 8.98 -3.67 -5.03
N VAL A 67 7.80 -3.72 -4.39
CA VAL A 67 7.70 -3.86 -2.92
C VAL A 67 8.43 -5.12 -2.44
N ARG A 68 8.29 -6.23 -3.15
CA ARG A 68 8.94 -7.50 -2.81
C ARG A 68 10.48 -7.47 -2.86
N LYS A 69 11.09 -6.45 -3.48
CA LYS A 69 12.55 -6.23 -3.41
C LYS A 69 12.95 -5.44 -2.16
N MET A 70 12.01 -4.75 -1.53
CA MET A 70 12.27 -3.90 -0.37
C MET A 70 12.00 -4.62 0.95
N ILE A 71 11.02 -5.53 0.98
CA ILE A 71 10.63 -6.34 2.13
C ILE A 71 10.75 -7.82 1.81
N HIS A 72 11.40 -8.59 2.70
CA HIS A 72 11.68 -10.01 2.50
C HIS A 72 11.05 -10.90 3.57
N ARG A 73 10.88 -10.38 4.78
CA ARG A 73 10.34 -11.10 5.95
C ARG A 73 8.91 -10.72 6.26
N VAL A 74 8.51 -9.54 5.82
CA VAL A 74 7.13 -9.04 5.91
C VAL A 74 6.32 -9.64 4.77
N ASN A 75 5.16 -10.19 5.09
CA ASN A 75 4.23 -10.69 4.09
C ASN A 75 3.66 -9.53 3.27
N PHE A 76 3.52 -9.73 1.97
CA PHE A 76 2.92 -8.75 1.08
C PHE A 76 1.71 -9.34 0.36
N PHE A 77 0.55 -8.71 0.56
CA PHE A 77 -0.70 -9.02 -0.12
C PHE A 77 -1.03 -7.89 -1.12
N CYS A 78 -1.09 -8.25 -2.41
CA CYS A 78 -1.48 -7.31 -3.46
C CYS A 78 -2.99 -7.38 -3.67
N GLY A 79 -3.70 -6.33 -3.29
CA GLY A 79 -5.16 -6.28 -3.40
C GLY A 79 -5.78 -5.01 -2.81
N ASP A 80 -7.08 -4.89 -3.04
CA ASP A 80 -7.89 -3.79 -2.53
C ASP A 80 -8.41 -4.08 -1.13
N VAL A 81 -8.54 -3.03 -0.31
CA VAL A 81 -9.19 -3.09 1.00
C VAL A 81 -10.66 -2.76 0.79
N ASP A 82 -11.53 -3.76 0.95
CA ASP A 82 -12.97 -3.61 0.74
C ASP A 82 -13.70 -3.17 2.03
N LYS A 83 -13.34 -3.76 3.16
CA LYS A 83 -13.97 -3.47 4.45
C LYS A 83 -12.99 -3.63 5.60
N ILE A 84 -13.10 -2.75 6.58
CA ILE A 84 -12.38 -2.83 7.85
C ILE A 84 -13.41 -2.99 8.95
N ASP A 85 -13.30 -4.07 9.73
CA ASP A 85 -14.10 -4.31 10.91
C ASP A 85 -13.19 -4.22 12.15
N ILE A 86 -13.36 -3.12 12.89
CA ILE A 86 -12.52 -2.82 14.04
C ILE A 86 -12.93 -3.66 15.26
N GLU A 87 -14.23 -3.98 15.39
CA GLU A 87 -14.75 -4.74 16.53
C GLU A 87 -14.31 -6.19 16.47
N SER A 88 -14.44 -6.83 15.31
CA SER A 88 -14.00 -8.20 15.08
C SER A 88 -12.52 -8.34 14.76
N LYS A 89 -11.79 -7.21 14.62
CA LYS A 89 -10.38 -7.15 14.21
C LYS A 89 -10.10 -7.90 12.91
N GLN A 90 -10.93 -7.64 11.91
CA GLN A 90 -10.85 -8.28 10.59
C GLN A 90 -10.86 -7.24 9.48
N VAL A 91 -10.11 -7.53 8.42
CA VAL A 91 -10.11 -6.75 7.18
C VAL A 91 -10.44 -7.67 6.02
N VAL A 92 -11.41 -7.28 5.22
CA VAL A 92 -11.75 -7.95 3.97
C VAL A 92 -10.96 -7.30 2.84
N VAL A 93 -10.22 -8.12 2.12
CA VAL A 93 -9.38 -7.70 0.98
C VAL A 93 -9.72 -8.54 -0.24
N SER A 94 -9.64 -7.96 -1.43
CA SER A 94 -9.90 -8.66 -2.69
C SER A 94 -8.73 -8.53 -3.65
N HIS A 95 -8.50 -9.58 -4.46
CA HIS A 95 -7.60 -9.48 -5.60
C HIS A 95 -8.30 -8.77 -6.75
N GLY A 96 -7.59 -7.83 -7.40
CA GLY A 96 -8.17 -6.98 -8.46
C GLY A 96 -8.68 -7.72 -9.69
N PHE A 97 -8.23 -8.97 -9.96
CA PHE A 97 -8.59 -9.70 -11.17
C PHE A 97 -9.74 -10.70 -11.02
N ASP A 98 -9.86 -11.39 -9.91
CA ASP A 98 -10.81 -12.51 -9.74
C ASP A 98 -11.89 -12.24 -8.68
N ARG A 99 -11.84 -11.10 -8.01
CA ARG A 99 -12.75 -10.68 -6.93
C ARG A 99 -12.88 -11.70 -5.79
N HIS A 100 -11.93 -12.61 -5.64
CA HIS A 100 -11.90 -13.46 -4.46
C HIS A 100 -11.58 -12.61 -3.23
N SER A 101 -12.50 -12.61 -2.28
CA SER A 101 -12.31 -11.91 -1.02
C SER A 101 -11.59 -12.82 -0.03
N HIS A 102 -10.63 -12.25 0.66
CA HIS A 102 -9.92 -12.88 1.77
C HIS A 102 -10.16 -12.08 3.03
N THR A 103 -10.39 -12.75 4.14
CA THR A 103 -10.49 -12.09 5.45
C THR A 103 -9.16 -12.25 6.16
N LEU A 104 -8.53 -11.12 6.48
CA LEU A 104 -7.29 -11.06 7.23
C LEU A 104 -7.60 -10.62 8.66
N GLU A 105 -7.18 -11.42 9.63
CA GLU A 105 -7.31 -11.10 11.04
C GLU A 105 -6.06 -10.38 11.54
N TYR A 106 -6.21 -9.50 12.52
CA TYR A 106 -5.10 -8.76 13.10
C TYR A 106 -5.25 -8.56 14.61
N ASP A 107 -4.15 -8.39 15.29
CA ASP A 107 -4.09 -7.94 16.68
C ASP A 107 -3.86 -6.42 16.74
N HIS A 108 -3.01 -5.91 15.83
CA HIS A 108 -2.75 -4.48 15.65
C HIS A 108 -2.90 -4.08 14.18
N LEU A 109 -3.52 -2.92 13.96
CA LEU A 109 -3.78 -2.36 12.64
C LEU A 109 -3.05 -1.03 12.46
N VAL A 110 -2.32 -0.90 11.35
CA VAL A 110 -1.70 0.36 10.91
C VAL A 110 -2.44 0.85 9.67
N LEU A 111 -3.09 2.00 9.80
CA LEU A 111 -3.78 2.66 8.68
C LEU A 111 -2.83 3.64 7.99
N ALA A 112 -2.39 3.30 6.78
CA ALA A 112 -1.47 4.11 5.98
C ALA A 112 -1.97 4.26 4.53
N LEU A 113 -3.29 4.36 4.34
CA LEU A 113 -3.97 4.38 3.04
C LEU A 113 -3.72 5.66 2.22
N GLY A 114 -3.04 6.65 2.81
CA GLY A 114 -2.72 7.90 2.16
C GLY A 114 -3.91 8.84 2.04
N SER A 115 -3.90 9.65 0.99
CA SER A 115 -4.94 10.66 0.74
C SER A 115 -5.29 10.72 -0.74
N VAL A 116 -6.51 11.14 -1.03
CA VAL A 116 -6.99 11.44 -2.37
C VAL A 116 -7.08 12.95 -2.60
N THR A 117 -6.92 13.36 -3.85
CA THR A 117 -7.07 14.77 -4.21
C THR A 117 -8.51 15.22 -4.03
N ASN A 118 -8.72 16.30 -3.27
CA ASN A 118 -10.02 16.93 -3.14
C ASN A 118 -10.10 18.11 -4.12
N PHE A 119 -11.07 18.07 -5.00
CA PHE A 119 -11.32 19.14 -5.99
C PHE A 119 -12.37 20.16 -5.52
N PHE A 120 -12.81 20.08 -4.25
CA PHE A 120 -13.77 21.00 -3.63
C PHE A 120 -15.07 21.18 -4.43
N ASN A 121 -15.47 20.18 -5.21
CA ASN A 121 -16.64 20.21 -6.11
C ASN A 121 -16.62 21.36 -7.13
N LEU A 122 -15.44 21.88 -7.48
CA LEU A 122 -15.31 22.90 -8.51
C LEU A 122 -15.60 22.30 -9.88
N SER A 123 -16.56 22.89 -10.60
CA SER A 123 -16.99 22.40 -11.92
C SER A 123 -15.84 22.37 -12.91
N GLY A 124 -15.65 21.23 -13.59
CA GLY A 124 -14.64 21.02 -14.64
C GLY A 124 -13.22 20.85 -14.13
N VAL A 125 -12.96 20.97 -12.81
CA VAL A 125 -11.59 20.81 -12.28
C VAL A 125 -11.20 19.33 -12.23
N ALA A 126 -12.10 18.45 -11.81
CA ALA A 126 -11.82 17.03 -11.73
C ALA A 126 -11.49 16.41 -13.10
N GLU A 127 -12.14 16.89 -14.17
CA GLU A 127 -11.96 16.38 -15.54
C GLU A 127 -10.72 16.95 -16.25
N ARG A 128 -10.24 18.11 -15.83
CA ARG A 128 -9.16 18.84 -16.50
C ARG A 128 -7.86 18.94 -15.72
N ALA A 129 -7.90 18.71 -14.41
CA ALA A 129 -6.72 18.77 -13.58
C ALA A 129 -5.87 17.50 -13.74
N VAL A 130 -4.59 17.68 -14.05
CA VAL A 130 -3.60 16.60 -13.94
C VAL A 130 -3.22 16.46 -12.47
N SER A 131 -3.83 15.54 -11.76
CA SER A 131 -3.50 15.28 -10.36
C SER A 131 -2.40 14.23 -10.23
N ARG A 132 -1.68 14.27 -9.11
CA ARG A 132 -0.70 13.25 -8.77
C ARG A 132 -1.33 11.83 -8.75
N SER A 133 -2.57 11.72 -8.35
CA SER A 133 -3.33 10.46 -8.32
C SER A 133 -3.60 9.92 -9.73
N ALA A 134 -3.92 10.80 -10.69
CA ALA A 134 -4.11 10.40 -12.09
C ALA A 134 -2.79 9.92 -12.73
N MET A 135 -1.65 10.52 -12.37
CA MET A 135 -0.34 10.06 -12.83
C MET A 135 0.02 8.66 -12.29
N GLN A 136 -0.37 8.36 -11.04
CA GLN A 136 -0.18 7.02 -10.47
C GLN A 136 -1.02 5.95 -11.20
N SER A 137 -2.28 6.25 -11.55
CA SER A 137 -3.15 5.32 -12.26
C SER A 137 -2.63 4.98 -13.66
N ASN A 138 -2.07 5.97 -14.37
CA ASN A 138 -1.50 5.76 -15.69
C ASN A 138 -0.16 4.97 -15.65
N CYS A 139 0.54 5.03 -14.52
CA CYS A 139 1.77 4.28 -14.30
C CYS A 139 1.54 2.77 -14.10
N ALA A 140 0.35 2.39 -13.64
CA ALA A 140 -0.02 0.99 -13.42
C ALA A 140 -0.39 0.24 -14.72
N ILE A 141 -0.54 0.93 -15.85
CA ILE A 141 -1.02 0.37 -17.14
C ILE A 141 0.13 0.20 -18.17
N ALA A 142 1.31 0.74 -17.90
CA ALA A 142 2.50 0.59 -18.74
C ALA A 142 3.42 -0.51 -18.22
#